data_3aa620f82e64785f6f73d90b45f52b55
#
_entry.id   3aa620f82e64785f6f73d90b45f52b55
#
_cell.length_a   1.000
_cell.length_b   1.000
_cell.length_c   1.000
_cell.angle_alpha   90.00
_cell.angle_beta   90.00
_cell.angle_gamma   90.00
#
_symmetry.space_group_name_H-M   'P 1'
#
loop_
_entity.id
_entity.type
_entity.pdbx_description
1 polymer ?
#
loop_
_entity_poly.entity_id
_entity_poly.type
_entity_poly.pdbx_seq_one_letter_code
_entity_poly.pdbx_strand_id
1 'polypeptide(L)'
;MSQRLDIRGYAIVSDDDKIAGLDGLTPASLRNEKDWDYYQRALDRADLIVFGRRSHEAEPNVRGHRRLVVSREAAGLERRTDAWWWNPGEMSWPDVAGRLLPSGGLVAAPGGQVVFDLFLKIGFDEFHLSRAHGVRLPGGRAVFSACEAGVPVESVLAQGGLRLSERIALDPAHGVEMNVWRRAL
;
A
#
# COMPACT_ATOMS: atom_id res chain seq x y z
N MET A 1 21.34 15.73 -10.33
CA MET A 1 20.79 14.41 -10.69
C MET A 1 19.58 14.17 -9.78
N SER A 2 18.38 14.07 -10.33
CA SER A 2 17.20 13.69 -9.53
C SER A 2 17.43 12.27 -9.05
N GLN A 3 17.59 12.08 -7.76
CA GLN A 3 17.75 10.76 -7.19
C GLN A 3 16.40 10.05 -7.26
N ARG A 4 16.43 8.80 -7.75
CA ARG A 4 15.22 8.05 -8.08
C ARG A 4 14.47 7.66 -6.80
N LEU A 5 13.17 7.94 -6.76
CA LEU A 5 12.25 7.34 -5.80
C LEU A 5 11.87 5.95 -6.34
N ASP A 6 11.77 4.98 -5.44
CA ASP A 6 11.24 3.64 -5.69
C ASP A 6 9.97 3.47 -4.85
N ILE A 7 8.81 3.47 -5.50
CA ILE A 7 7.51 3.47 -4.82
C ILE A 7 6.88 2.08 -4.93
N ARG A 8 6.69 1.42 -3.78
CA ARG A 8 6.17 0.05 -3.73
C ARG A 8 4.90 -0.06 -2.90
N GLY A 9 3.88 -0.68 -3.48
CA GLY A 9 2.64 -1.04 -2.80
C GLY A 9 2.70 -2.45 -2.22
N TYR A 10 2.01 -2.66 -1.09
CA TYR A 10 1.91 -3.97 -0.44
C TYR A 10 0.49 -4.20 0.03
N ALA A 11 -0.13 -5.29 -0.41
CA ALA A 11 -1.48 -5.67 0.01
C ALA A 11 -1.65 -7.19 0.04
N ILE A 12 -2.45 -7.68 0.99
CA ILE A 12 -3.07 -8.98 0.92
C ILE A 12 -4.56 -8.81 0.65
N VAL A 13 -5.09 -9.56 -0.31
CA VAL A 13 -6.49 -9.50 -0.73
C VAL A 13 -7.18 -10.85 -0.63
N SER A 14 -8.49 -10.81 -0.46
CA SER A 14 -9.40 -11.94 -0.63
C SER A 14 -9.61 -12.29 -2.11
N ASP A 15 -10.32 -13.39 -2.40
CA ASP A 15 -10.69 -13.78 -3.78
C ASP A 15 -11.59 -12.74 -4.49
N ASP A 16 -12.27 -11.89 -3.74
CA ASP A 16 -13.09 -10.79 -4.27
C ASP A 16 -12.43 -9.40 -4.12
N ASP A 17 -11.09 -9.37 -4.12
CA ASP A 17 -10.23 -8.17 -4.15
C ASP A 17 -10.44 -7.21 -2.96
N LYS A 18 -10.78 -7.75 -1.77
CA LYS A 18 -10.99 -6.96 -0.55
C LYS A 18 -9.78 -7.02 0.38
N ILE A 19 -9.47 -5.89 1.02
CA ILE A 19 -8.40 -5.74 2.01
C ILE A 19 -8.93 -5.65 3.44
N ALA A 20 -10.23 -5.39 3.61
CA ALA A 20 -10.86 -5.23 4.92
C ALA A 20 -12.32 -5.67 4.88
N GLY A 21 -12.87 -6.00 6.05
CA GLY A 21 -14.27 -6.29 6.23
C GLY A 21 -15.17 -5.04 6.19
N LEU A 22 -16.45 -5.22 6.51
CA LEU A 22 -17.44 -4.14 6.60
C LEU A 22 -17.08 -3.09 7.67
N ASP A 23 -16.38 -3.49 8.72
CA ASP A 23 -15.88 -2.63 9.79
C ASP A 23 -14.65 -1.80 9.39
N GLY A 24 -14.10 -2.08 8.20
CA GLY A 24 -12.89 -1.44 7.70
C GLY A 24 -11.58 -1.98 8.29
N LEU A 25 -11.66 -3.09 9.05
CA LEU A 25 -10.50 -3.76 9.64
C LEU A 25 -10.12 -5.00 8.84
N THR A 26 -8.83 -5.36 8.88
CA THR A 26 -8.34 -6.61 8.28
C THR A 26 -8.80 -7.80 9.14
N PRO A 27 -9.69 -8.67 8.63
CA PRO A 27 -10.22 -9.78 9.41
C PRO A 27 -9.16 -10.88 9.62
N ALA A 28 -9.35 -11.71 10.63
CA ALA A 28 -8.46 -12.82 10.94
C ALA A 28 -8.28 -13.80 9.75
N SER A 29 -9.36 -14.00 8.96
CA SER A 29 -9.32 -14.88 7.77
C SER A 29 -8.38 -14.41 6.67
N LEU A 30 -8.04 -13.12 6.64
CA LEU A 30 -7.10 -12.55 5.67
C LEU A 30 -5.67 -12.46 6.22
N ARG A 31 -5.47 -12.70 7.52
CA ARG A 31 -4.14 -12.64 8.13
C ARG A 31 -3.36 -13.92 7.87
N ASN A 32 -2.10 -13.77 7.46
CA ASN A 32 -1.19 -14.87 7.23
C ASN A 32 0.20 -14.52 7.78
N GLU A 33 0.84 -15.42 8.53
CA GLU A 33 2.12 -15.15 9.17
C GLU A 33 3.25 -14.90 8.19
N LYS A 34 3.32 -15.68 7.09
CA LYS A 34 4.39 -15.51 6.09
C LYS A 34 4.24 -14.22 5.30
N ASP A 35 2.98 -13.83 4.98
CA ASP A 35 2.70 -12.53 4.38
C ASP A 35 3.05 -11.39 5.34
N TRP A 36 2.70 -11.52 6.60
CA TRP A 36 3.04 -10.55 7.64
C TRP A 36 4.55 -10.38 7.81
N ASP A 37 5.32 -11.48 7.86
CA ASP A 37 6.76 -11.43 7.95
C ASP A 37 7.41 -10.79 6.71
N TYR A 38 6.88 -11.08 5.52
CA TYR A 38 7.31 -10.44 4.29
C TYR A 38 7.05 -8.94 4.33
N TYR A 39 5.85 -8.56 4.69
CA TYR A 39 5.40 -7.18 4.85
C TYR A 39 6.27 -6.41 5.85
N GLN A 40 6.50 -6.95 7.05
CA GLN A 40 7.32 -6.28 8.06
C GLN A 40 8.77 -6.06 7.57
N ARG A 41 9.36 -7.04 6.91
CA ARG A 41 10.70 -6.89 6.32
C ARG A 41 10.73 -5.84 5.19
N ALA A 42 9.67 -5.71 4.46
CA ALA A 42 9.56 -4.66 3.43
C ALA A 42 9.48 -3.27 4.06
N LEU A 43 8.70 -3.11 5.14
CA LEU A 43 8.62 -1.85 5.88
C LEU A 43 9.95 -1.46 6.54
N ASP A 44 10.67 -2.44 7.10
CA ASP A 44 11.99 -2.20 7.73
C ASP A 44 13.06 -1.69 6.75
N ARG A 45 12.88 -1.90 5.46
CA ARG A 45 13.78 -1.41 4.39
C ARG A 45 13.39 -0.06 3.84
N ALA A 46 12.17 0.41 4.13
CA ALA A 46 11.65 1.64 3.55
C ALA A 46 12.23 2.88 4.24
N ASP A 47 12.60 3.88 3.44
CA ASP A 47 13.02 5.19 3.93
C ASP A 47 11.82 6.04 4.36
N LEU A 48 10.63 5.74 3.82
CA LEU A 48 9.36 6.38 4.17
C LEU A 48 8.21 5.39 4.00
N ILE A 49 7.32 5.31 4.99
CA ILE A 49 6.10 4.51 4.91
C ILE A 49 4.90 5.44 4.85
N VAL A 50 4.02 5.22 3.86
CA VAL A 50 2.84 6.06 3.64
C VAL A 50 1.57 5.31 4.03
N PHE A 51 0.91 5.78 5.07
CA PHE A 51 -0.37 5.24 5.55
C PHE A 51 -1.53 6.19 5.30
N GLY A 52 -2.74 5.65 5.18
CA GLY A 52 -3.95 6.39 5.45
C GLY A 52 -4.15 6.59 6.97
N ARG A 53 -4.91 7.60 7.36
CA ARG A 53 -5.13 7.91 8.79
C ARG A 53 -5.58 6.71 9.61
N ARG A 54 -6.60 5.97 9.16
CA ARG A 54 -7.14 4.81 9.89
C ARG A 54 -6.10 3.70 10.10
N SER A 55 -5.29 3.40 9.08
CA SER A 55 -4.22 2.40 9.20
C SER A 55 -3.15 2.86 10.17
N HIS A 56 -2.79 4.14 10.13
CA HIS A 56 -1.82 4.71 11.07
C HIS A 56 -2.31 4.65 12.52
N GLU A 57 -3.59 4.98 12.77
CA GLU A 57 -4.21 4.92 14.10
C GLU A 57 -4.34 3.46 14.62
N ALA A 58 -4.56 2.50 13.72
CA ALA A 58 -4.69 1.07 14.06
C ALA A 58 -3.35 0.36 14.29
N GLU A 59 -2.25 0.88 13.75
CA GLU A 59 -0.92 0.26 13.82
C GLU A 59 0.08 1.12 14.60
N PRO A 60 0.30 0.86 15.89
CA PRO A 60 1.31 1.57 16.68
C PRO A 60 2.70 1.50 16.04
N ASN A 61 3.41 2.63 16.01
CA ASN A 61 4.74 2.70 15.41
C ASN A 61 5.84 2.25 16.39
N VAL A 62 5.75 1.01 16.86
CA VAL A 62 6.69 0.46 17.87
C VAL A 62 8.13 0.33 17.36
N ARG A 63 8.33 0.24 16.04
CA ARG A 63 9.65 0.15 15.41
C ARG A 63 10.25 1.50 15.07
N GLY A 64 9.52 2.60 15.27
CA GLY A 64 10.01 3.95 15.01
C GLY A 64 10.22 4.28 13.54
N HIS A 65 9.50 3.62 12.63
CA HIS A 65 9.58 3.92 11.20
C HIS A 65 9.20 5.37 10.90
N ARG A 66 9.83 5.96 9.90
CA ARG A 66 9.44 7.26 9.38
C ARG A 66 8.14 7.14 8.61
N ARG A 67 7.09 7.78 9.13
CA ARG A 67 5.73 7.69 8.56
C ARG A 67 5.25 9.00 7.98
N LEU A 68 4.51 8.89 6.87
CA LEU A 68 3.72 9.95 6.25
C LEU A 68 2.25 9.50 6.26
N VAL A 69 1.38 10.29 6.87
CA VAL A 69 -0.05 10.01 6.97
C VAL A 69 -0.81 10.86 5.97
N VAL A 70 -1.52 10.22 5.05
CA VAL A 70 -2.39 10.91 4.10
C VAL A 70 -3.70 11.27 4.78
N SER A 71 -4.01 12.57 4.84
CA SER A 71 -5.22 13.09 5.47
C SER A 71 -5.59 14.46 4.92
N ARG A 72 -6.88 14.67 4.64
CA ARG A 72 -7.41 15.98 4.27
C ARG A 72 -7.44 17.00 5.42
N GLU A 73 -7.18 16.56 6.65
CA GLU A 73 -7.13 17.39 7.84
C GLU A 73 -5.75 18.05 8.05
N ALA A 74 -4.74 17.63 7.28
CA ALA A 74 -3.42 18.25 7.34
C ALA A 74 -3.38 19.56 6.55
N ALA A 75 -2.63 20.55 7.04
CA ALA A 75 -2.32 21.77 6.31
C ALA A 75 -1.10 21.56 5.43
N GLY A 76 -1.32 21.17 4.16
CA GLY A 76 -0.26 20.84 3.22
C GLY A 76 0.60 19.67 3.69
N LEU A 77 1.79 19.95 4.19
CA LEU A 77 2.70 18.98 4.83
C LEU A 77 3.12 19.51 6.21
N GLU A 78 2.73 18.81 7.24
CA GLU A 78 3.01 19.22 8.63
C GLU A 78 3.62 18.08 9.45
N ARG A 79 4.51 18.43 10.39
CA ARG A 79 5.06 17.47 11.34
C ARG A 79 4.22 17.46 12.61
N ARG A 80 3.64 16.29 12.94
CA ARG A 80 2.97 16.06 14.23
C ARG A 80 3.87 15.16 15.11
N THR A 81 3.46 14.91 16.33
CA THR A 81 4.26 14.17 17.33
C THR A 81 4.69 12.78 16.84
N ASP A 82 3.81 12.09 16.13
CA ASP A 82 3.92 10.68 15.75
C ASP A 82 4.40 10.47 14.30
N ALA A 83 4.10 11.40 13.38
CA ALA A 83 4.37 11.25 11.96
C ALA A 83 4.41 12.60 11.22
N TRP A 84 4.78 12.57 9.94
CA TRP A 84 4.43 13.61 9.00
C TRP A 84 3.00 13.40 8.52
N TRP A 85 2.26 14.48 8.32
CA TRP A 85 0.88 14.48 7.83
C TRP A 85 0.81 15.29 6.54
N TRP A 86 0.12 14.76 5.55
CA TRP A 86 0.07 15.32 4.20
C TRP A 86 -1.35 15.37 3.66
N ASN A 87 -1.73 16.55 3.14
CA ASN A 87 -2.94 16.76 2.37
C ASN A 87 -2.60 16.83 0.87
N PRO A 88 -2.92 15.78 0.08
CA PRO A 88 -2.65 15.77 -1.36
C PRO A 88 -3.41 16.83 -2.15
N GLY A 89 -4.48 17.41 -1.59
CA GLY A 89 -5.22 18.51 -2.21
C GLY A 89 -4.50 19.87 -2.10
N GLU A 90 -3.54 20.01 -1.19
CA GLU A 90 -2.85 21.26 -0.91
C GLU A 90 -1.37 21.26 -1.27
N MET A 91 -0.74 20.08 -1.31
CA MET A 91 0.66 19.95 -1.67
C MET A 91 0.88 18.74 -2.59
N SER A 92 1.63 18.92 -3.66
CA SER A 92 1.94 17.86 -4.62
C SER A 92 2.89 16.81 -4.05
N TRP A 93 2.82 15.57 -4.57
CA TRP A 93 3.77 14.52 -4.19
C TRP A 93 5.24 14.89 -4.47
N PRO A 94 5.61 15.47 -5.63
CA PRO A 94 6.99 15.91 -5.86
C PRO A 94 7.53 16.87 -4.80
N ASP A 95 6.68 17.80 -4.31
CA ASP A 95 7.09 18.76 -3.27
C ASP A 95 7.29 18.06 -1.92
N VAL A 96 6.38 17.13 -1.57
CA VAL A 96 6.50 16.31 -0.35
C VAL A 96 7.75 15.42 -0.41
N ALA A 97 7.93 14.71 -1.52
CA ALA A 97 9.09 13.84 -1.72
C ALA A 97 10.41 14.63 -1.69
N GLY A 98 10.45 15.80 -2.33
CA GLY A 98 11.62 16.69 -2.31
C GLY A 98 12.00 17.16 -0.90
N ARG A 99 11.02 17.33 0.00
CA ARG A 99 11.26 17.69 1.40
C ARG A 99 11.62 16.51 2.29
N LEU A 100 10.94 15.38 2.10
CA LEU A 100 11.15 14.22 2.97
C LEU A 100 12.26 13.28 2.47
N LEU A 101 12.46 13.17 1.18
CA LEU A 101 13.43 12.28 0.53
C LEU A 101 14.27 13.03 -0.51
N PRO A 102 15.01 14.09 -0.11
CA PRO A 102 15.77 14.94 -1.05
C PRO A 102 16.83 14.15 -1.81
N SER A 103 17.26 13.02 -1.25
CA SER A 103 18.24 12.11 -1.84
C SER A 103 17.61 10.91 -2.57
N GLY A 104 16.30 10.92 -2.80
CA GLY A 104 15.56 9.73 -3.26
C GLY A 104 15.37 8.72 -2.14
N GLY A 105 14.95 7.50 -2.49
CA GLY A 105 14.79 6.42 -1.54
C GLY A 105 13.60 5.51 -1.82
N LEU A 106 13.42 4.51 -0.96
CA LEU A 106 12.35 3.53 -1.02
C LEU A 106 11.13 4.03 -0.24
N VAL A 107 10.01 4.13 -0.93
CA VAL A 107 8.71 4.48 -0.35
C VAL A 107 7.83 3.24 -0.32
N ALA A 108 7.44 2.81 0.87
CA ALA A 108 6.44 1.76 1.04
C ALA A 108 5.05 2.36 1.23
N ALA A 109 4.08 1.92 0.43
CA ALA A 109 2.67 2.30 0.53
C ALA A 109 1.83 1.05 0.84
N PRO A 110 1.64 0.72 2.13
CA PRO A 110 0.89 -0.47 2.55
C PRO A 110 -0.63 -0.27 2.63
N GLY A 111 -1.12 0.87 2.21
CA GLY A 111 -2.54 1.10 2.09
C GLY A 111 -3.13 1.97 3.20
N GLY A 112 -4.46 2.03 3.39
CA GLY A 112 -5.58 1.41 2.66
C GLY A 112 -5.91 1.97 1.26
N GLN A 113 -7.15 1.74 0.84
CA GLN A 113 -7.65 2.02 -0.51
C GLN A 113 -7.31 3.45 -0.99
N VAL A 114 -7.53 4.47 -0.16
CA VAL A 114 -7.25 5.87 -0.53
C VAL A 114 -5.77 6.09 -0.88
N VAL A 115 -4.86 5.46 -0.15
CA VAL A 115 -3.42 5.53 -0.41
C VAL A 115 -3.08 4.77 -1.69
N PHE A 116 -3.66 3.60 -1.90
CA PHE A 116 -3.47 2.82 -3.12
C PHE A 116 -3.96 3.57 -4.36
N ASP A 117 -5.16 4.15 -4.32
CA ASP A 117 -5.71 4.95 -5.42
C ASP A 117 -4.84 6.19 -5.72
N LEU A 118 -4.34 6.85 -4.67
CA LEU A 118 -3.46 8.01 -4.80
C LEU A 118 -2.16 7.63 -5.50
N PHE A 119 -1.49 6.58 -5.00
CA PHE A 119 -0.21 6.16 -5.55
C PHE A 119 -0.32 5.41 -6.89
N LEU A 120 -1.47 4.85 -7.22
CA LEU A 120 -1.74 4.36 -8.57
C LEU A 120 -1.67 5.50 -9.60
N LYS A 121 -2.17 6.68 -9.26
CA LYS A 121 -2.12 7.90 -10.11
C LYS A 121 -0.71 8.52 -10.14
N ILE A 122 -0.02 8.56 -9.01
CA ILE A 122 1.38 9.03 -8.92
C ILE A 122 2.30 8.10 -9.71
N GLY A 123 2.11 6.80 -9.55
CA GLY A 123 2.81 5.72 -10.21
C GLY A 123 3.60 4.86 -9.24
N PHE A 124 3.19 3.60 -9.10
CA PHE A 124 4.01 2.57 -8.44
C PHE A 124 5.15 2.13 -9.37
N ASP A 125 6.32 1.86 -8.82
CA ASP A 125 7.39 1.10 -9.48
C ASP A 125 7.18 -0.40 -9.33
N GLU A 126 6.74 -0.83 -8.14
CA GLU A 126 6.34 -2.21 -7.86
C GLU A 126 5.05 -2.25 -7.03
N PHE A 127 4.27 -3.32 -7.20
CA PHE A 127 3.15 -3.65 -6.32
C PHE A 127 3.20 -5.14 -5.97
N HIS A 128 3.27 -5.43 -4.68
CA HIS A 128 3.32 -6.78 -4.12
C HIS A 128 1.91 -7.14 -3.65
N LEU A 129 1.23 -7.96 -4.44
CA LEU A 129 -0.15 -8.37 -4.22
C LEU A 129 -0.20 -9.81 -3.74
N SER A 130 -0.42 -10.02 -2.47
CA SER A 130 -0.74 -11.34 -1.92
C SER A 130 -2.24 -11.61 -2.05
N ARG A 131 -2.61 -12.86 -2.34
CA ARG A 131 -4.00 -13.33 -2.39
C ARG A 131 -4.17 -14.52 -1.44
N ALA A 132 -5.14 -14.42 -0.52
CA ALA A 132 -5.58 -15.51 0.33
C ALA A 132 -6.70 -16.27 -0.38
N HIS A 133 -6.38 -17.39 -1.04
CA HIS A 133 -7.34 -18.20 -1.76
C HIS A 133 -8.35 -18.85 -0.83
N GLY A 134 -9.60 -18.89 -1.27
CA GLY A 134 -10.73 -19.41 -0.49
C GLY A 134 -11.31 -18.40 0.52
N VAL A 135 -10.75 -17.21 0.63
CA VAL A 135 -11.27 -16.13 1.48
C VAL A 135 -12.09 -15.15 0.64
N ARG A 136 -13.32 -14.87 1.07
CA ARG A 136 -14.17 -13.84 0.47
C ARG A 136 -14.69 -12.90 1.55
N LEU A 137 -14.82 -11.62 1.23
CA LEU A 137 -15.27 -10.57 2.15
C LEU A 137 -16.38 -9.74 1.50
N PRO A 138 -17.59 -10.31 1.31
CA PRO A 138 -18.70 -9.62 0.67
C PRO A 138 -19.04 -8.32 1.38
N GLY A 139 -19.16 -7.21 0.62
CA GLY A 139 -19.39 -5.88 1.16
C GLY A 139 -18.19 -5.22 1.83
N GLY A 140 -17.06 -5.92 1.92
CA GLY A 140 -15.82 -5.37 2.47
C GLY A 140 -15.19 -4.30 1.59
N ARG A 141 -14.15 -3.65 2.10
CA ARG A 141 -13.40 -2.59 1.40
C ARG A 141 -12.45 -3.20 0.37
N ALA A 142 -12.60 -2.83 -0.90
CA ALA A 142 -11.69 -3.25 -1.95
C ALA A 142 -10.30 -2.60 -1.86
N VAL A 143 -9.31 -3.24 -2.47
CA VAL A 143 -7.92 -2.74 -2.54
C VAL A 143 -7.83 -1.43 -3.30
N PHE A 144 -8.53 -1.29 -4.43
CA PHE A 144 -8.69 -0.04 -5.19
C PHE A 144 -10.18 0.30 -5.32
N SER A 145 -10.50 1.58 -5.46
CA SER A 145 -11.89 2.01 -5.67
C SER A 145 -12.50 1.44 -6.96
N ALA A 146 -11.71 1.24 -8.01
CA ALA A 146 -12.17 0.60 -9.24
C ALA A 146 -12.64 -0.85 -9.01
N CYS A 147 -12.08 -1.55 -8.03
CA CYS A 147 -12.51 -2.91 -7.67
C CYS A 147 -13.89 -2.95 -6.97
N GLU A 148 -14.35 -1.82 -6.40
CA GLU A 148 -15.72 -1.70 -5.90
C GLU A 148 -16.75 -1.77 -7.04
N ALA A 149 -16.36 -1.31 -8.23
CA ALA A 149 -17.16 -1.40 -9.46
C ALA A 149 -16.99 -2.74 -10.21
N GLY A 150 -16.29 -3.72 -9.62
CA GLY A 150 -16.10 -5.05 -10.20
C GLY A 150 -14.92 -5.15 -11.17
N VAL A 151 -14.06 -4.15 -11.26
CA VAL A 151 -12.81 -4.27 -12.06
C VAL A 151 -11.82 -5.14 -11.28
N PRO A 152 -11.29 -6.24 -11.87
CA PRO A 152 -10.29 -7.08 -11.20
C PRO A 152 -9.03 -6.28 -10.86
N VAL A 153 -8.42 -6.56 -9.71
CA VAL A 153 -7.21 -5.85 -9.25
C VAL A 153 -6.06 -5.94 -10.25
N GLU A 154 -5.92 -7.07 -10.93
CA GLU A 154 -4.91 -7.27 -11.97
C GLU A 154 -5.11 -6.30 -13.14
N SER A 155 -6.35 -6.06 -13.53
CA SER A 155 -6.69 -5.08 -14.56
C SER A 155 -6.39 -3.65 -14.13
N VAL A 156 -6.65 -3.32 -12.85
CA VAL A 156 -6.33 -2.00 -12.27
C VAL A 156 -4.83 -1.76 -12.29
N LEU A 157 -4.03 -2.75 -11.86
CA LEU A 157 -2.56 -2.67 -11.87
C LEU A 157 -2.01 -2.54 -13.29
N ALA A 158 -2.55 -3.31 -14.24
CA ALA A 158 -2.15 -3.24 -15.64
C ALA A 158 -2.46 -1.87 -16.27
N GLN A 159 -3.64 -1.30 -15.99
CA GLN A 159 -4.01 0.07 -16.40
C GLN A 159 -3.11 1.13 -15.77
N GLY A 160 -2.61 0.89 -14.54
CA GLY A 160 -1.61 1.70 -13.86
C GLY A 160 -0.19 1.59 -14.44
N GLY A 161 -0.01 0.82 -15.52
CA GLY A 161 1.29 0.65 -16.20
C GLY A 161 2.20 -0.41 -15.58
N LEU A 162 1.65 -1.28 -14.74
CA LEU A 162 2.37 -2.40 -14.13
C LEU A 162 2.12 -3.69 -14.93
N ARG A 163 3.10 -4.58 -14.92
CA ARG A 163 3.00 -5.92 -15.52
C ARG A 163 3.39 -6.98 -14.49
N LEU A 164 2.71 -8.12 -14.52
CA LEU A 164 3.07 -9.26 -13.70
C LEU A 164 4.50 -9.70 -14.05
N SER A 165 5.38 -9.67 -13.06
CA SER A 165 6.80 -9.99 -13.20
C SER A 165 7.16 -11.32 -12.54
N GLU A 166 6.54 -11.64 -11.41
CA GLU A 166 6.90 -12.79 -10.60
C GLU A 166 5.69 -13.33 -9.84
N ARG A 167 5.64 -14.66 -9.67
CA ARG A 167 4.65 -15.34 -8.82
C ARG A 167 5.39 -16.15 -7.76
N ILE A 168 5.00 -15.96 -6.51
CA ILE A 168 5.64 -16.58 -5.36
C ILE A 168 4.57 -17.36 -4.59
N ALA A 169 4.76 -18.65 -4.44
CA ALA A 169 3.96 -19.46 -3.52
C ALA A 169 4.39 -19.15 -2.09
N LEU A 170 3.81 -18.09 -1.52
CA LEU A 170 4.26 -17.52 -0.25
C LEU A 170 3.96 -18.44 0.93
N ASP A 171 2.73 -18.96 0.99
CA ASP A 171 2.31 -19.96 1.98
C ASP A 171 1.35 -20.99 1.35
N PRO A 172 1.89 -21.98 0.62
CA PRO A 172 1.07 -23.00 -0.06
C PRO A 172 0.16 -23.79 0.88
N ALA A 173 0.61 -24.02 2.12
CA ALA A 173 -0.16 -24.77 3.11
C ALA A 173 -1.46 -24.07 3.52
N HIS A 174 -1.49 -22.72 3.42
CA HIS A 174 -2.64 -21.89 3.75
C HIS A 174 -3.23 -21.18 2.52
N GLY A 175 -2.83 -21.60 1.31
CA GLY A 175 -3.38 -21.06 0.07
C GLY A 175 -3.05 -19.58 -0.17
N VAL A 176 -1.86 -19.11 0.24
CA VAL A 176 -1.43 -17.73 0.00
C VAL A 176 -0.36 -17.68 -1.08
N GLU A 177 -0.68 -16.96 -2.15
CA GLU A 177 0.21 -16.65 -3.27
C GLU A 177 0.48 -15.14 -3.31
N MET A 178 1.70 -14.75 -3.67
CA MET A 178 2.04 -13.36 -3.91
C MET A 178 2.48 -13.15 -5.36
N ASN A 179 1.90 -12.14 -5.99
CA ASN A 179 2.22 -11.68 -7.33
C ASN A 179 2.95 -10.34 -7.25
N VAL A 180 4.16 -10.27 -7.82
CA VAL A 180 4.93 -9.03 -7.92
C VAL A 180 4.68 -8.40 -9.29
N TRP A 181 4.14 -7.20 -9.26
CA TRP A 181 3.87 -6.37 -10.43
C TRP A 181 4.92 -5.27 -10.53
N ARG A 182 5.52 -5.07 -11.70
CA ARG A 182 6.55 -4.05 -11.93
C ARG A 182 6.17 -3.13 -13.07
N ARG A 183 6.59 -1.88 -12.96
CA ARG A 183 6.44 -0.91 -14.06
C ARG A 183 7.21 -1.40 -15.28
N ALA A 184 6.55 -1.38 -16.44
CA ALA A 184 7.23 -1.59 -17.71
C ALA A 184 8.22 -0.44 -17.94
N LEU A 185 9.46 -0.77 -18.26
CA LEU A 185 10.49 0.19 -18.66
C LEU A 185 10.16 0.80 -20.02
#